data_6bb67506d3ff031d4cbdc105d40ef644
#
_entry.id   6bb67506d3ff031d4cbdc105d40ef644
#
_cell.length_a   1.000
_cell.length_b   1.000
_cell.length_c   1.000
_cell.angle_alpha   90.00
_cell.angle_beta   90.00
_cell.angle_gamma   90.00
#
_symmetry.space_group_name_H-M   'P 1'
#
loop_
_entity.id
_entity.type
_entity.pdbx_description
1 polymer ?
#
loop_
_entity_poly.entity_id
_entity_poly.type
_entity_poly.pdbx_seq_one_letter_code
_entity_poly.pdbx_strand_id
1 'polypeptide(L)'
;VTRSWSRTSRVIAGTATALAVLTACGGSGDDTANSTADKPNGPVTITFWGWAKGSKDVVDAFNASHTDIQVKFEEIPSGTAGGYAKISNAVKAGNAPDLVSIEYSSLPEFVSSGALQDIGGEFTEADRAKLLPQTVELTTLGGKSWAVPFDAAPQAFFYRKDLFAKYKVQVPTTWDEFKKAAEQVKKADAKARIATFFPDDPTTFQAMAWQAGAQWFKAENDTWKIDTTDAATTKVAGYWQGLLDAGLVHKNASFSPEWTGSLKNGTTIGYLGASWGAGVLKGTLPEQSGKWGVAPMPSWDGKPASGMLGGTSFAVTKDSKQQAAAVTFAEWMSTTEAGVKARIASGTSSAFPSAAALRPVAKKAFDASYYGGQDIYALFEAAGASISPNWAWGPTTGTTNTTIKDHFGKIAQGGPGITDAIKAGHDATVAELTKRGLKVEG
;
A
#
# COMPACT_ATOMS: atom_id res chain seq x y z
N VAL A 1 29.87 -12.30 -46.23
CA VAL A 1 30.17 -11.13 -47.05
C VAL A 1 30.45 -9.98 -46.11
N THR A 2 31.74 -9.74 -45.94
CA THR A 2 32.38 -8.68 -45.15
C THR A 2 32.28 -7.34 -45.87
N ARG A 3 31.95 -6.27 -45.17
CA ARG A 3 32.35 -4.92 -45.58
C ARG A 3 32.72 -4.08 -44.35
N SER A 4 34.01 -3.86 -44.22
CA SER A 4 34.65 -2.83 -43.42
C SER A 4 34.44 -1.45 -44.04
N TRP A 5 34.25 -0.41 -43.22
CA TRP A 5 34.56 0.96 -43.63
C TRP A 5 35.20 1.73 -42.49
N SER A 6 36.24 2.40 -42.91
CA SER A 6 37.32 3.01 -42.18
C SER A 6 36.99 4.36 -41.54
N ARG A 7 37.79 4.67 -40.51
CA ARG A 7 37.98 5.94 -39.81
C ARG A 7 38.27 7.12 -40.72
N THR A 8 37.79 8.29 -40.37
CA THR A 8 38.51 9.54 -40.63
C THR A 8 38.35 10.51 -39.46
N SER A 9 39.47 10.78 -38.81
CA SER A 9 39.66 11.82 -37.78
C SER A 9 39.78 13.18 -38.48
N ARG A 10 39.18 14.23 -37.93
CA ARG A 10 39.57 15.62 -38.18
C ARG A 10 39.72 16.35 -36.85
N VAL A 11 40.97 16.68 -36.56
CA VAL A 11 41.42 17.63 -35.55
C VAL A 11 41.26 19.03 -36.16
N ILE A 12 40.67 19.97 -35.39
CA ILE A 12 40.85 21.40 -35.63
C ILE A 12 41.18 22.02 -34.27
N ALA A 13 42.38 22.57 -34.18
CA ALA A 13 42.89 23.40 -33.12
C ALA A 13 42.51 24.87 -33.39
N GLY A 14 42.24 25.62 -32.34
CA GLY A 14 41.96 27.07 -32.47
C GLY A 14 41.96 27.78 -31.12
N THR A 15 43.12 28.19 -30.72
CA THR A 15 43.63 29.42 -30.05
C THR A 15 42.83 30.07 -28.92
N ALA A 16 43.53 30.17 -27.82
CA ALA A 16 43.28 30.98 -26.63
C ALA A 16 43.43 32.49 -26.89
N THR A 17 42.68 33.31 -26.19
CA THR A 17 43.08 34.68 -25.89
C THR A 17 42.64 35.02 -24.44
N ALA A 18 43.61 35.23 -23.60
CA ALA A 18 43.50 35.76 -22.26
C ALA A 18 43.49 37.28 -22.28
N LEU A 19 42.62 37.91 -21.51
CA LEU A 19 42.82 39.28 -21.06
C LEU A 19 42.51 39.38 -19.55
N ALA A 20 43.57 39.62 -18.79
CA ALA A 20 43.51 40.02 -17.40
C ALA A 20 43.41 41.54 -17.32
N VAL A 21 42.56 42.06 -16.46
CA VAL A 21 42.68 43.42 -15.91
C VAL A 21 42.49 43.34 -14.42
N LEU A 22 43.55 43.62 -13.70
CA LEU A 22 43.60 43.92 -12.26
C LEU A 22 43.31 45.42 -12.06
N THR A 23 42.42 45.75 -11.10
CA THR A 23 42.57 47.01 -10.36
C THR A 23 42.11 46.76 -8.90
N ALA A 24 43.02 47.06 -7.98
CA ALA A 24 42.82 47.05 -6.57
C ALA A 24 42.35 48.44 -6.09
N CYS A 25 41.59 48.46 -4.97
CA CYS A 25 41.67 49.39 -3.83
C CYS A 25 40.35 49.24 -3.05
N GLY A 26 40.29 48.72 -1.88
CA GLY A 26 40.64 49.37 -0.60
C GLY A 26 39.41 50.05 0.00
N GLY A 27 38.78 49.44 1.06
CA GLY A 27 37.73 50.09 1.83
C GLY A 27 37.18 49.13 2.90
N SER A 28 37.62 49.31 4.14
CA SER A 28 37.05 48.64 5.34
C SER A 28 35.60 49.11 5.55
N GLY A 29 34.71 48.17 5.68
CA GLY A 29 33.32 48.39 6.11
C GLY A 29 32.79 47.08 6.65
N ASP A 30 32.53 47.04 7.98
CA ASP A 30 31.75 46.01 8.63
C ASP A 30 30.34 45.99 8.03
N ASP A 31 30.06 44.99 7.21
CA ASP A 31 28.70 44.65 6.83
C ASP A 31 28.43 43.18 7.18
N THR A 32 27.67 43.03 8.26
CA THR A 32 26.93 41.79 8.56
C THR A 32 26.07 41.44 7.35
N ALA A 33 26.60 40.62 6.44
CA ALA A 33 25.87 40.07 5.34
C ALA A 33 24.80 39.09 5.88
N ASN A 34 23.61 39.64 6.05
CA ASN A 34 22.38 38.88 6.20
C ASN A 34 22.16 38.20 4.83
N SER A 35 22.60 36.94 4.69
CA SER A 35 22.33 36.15 3.53
C SER A 35 20.85 35.77 3.51
N THR A 36 20.03 36.69 2.99
CA THR A 36 18.72 36.34 2.50
C THR A 36 18.97 35.39 1.32
N ALA A 37 18.82 34.09 1.55
CA ALA A 37 18.73 33.13 0.47
C ALA A 37 17.62 33.61 -0.46
N ASP A 38 17.95 33.91 -1.71
CA ASP A 38 16.99 34.26 -2.75
C ASP A 38 15.93 33.18 -2.81
N LYS A 39 14.71 33.51 -2.39
CA LYS A 39 13.57 32.65 -2.64
C LYS A 39 13.44 32.52 -4.16
N PRO A 40 13.32 31.30 -4.71
CA PRO A 40 13.13 31.13 -6.14
C PRO A 40 11.98 31.98 -6.62
N ASN A 41 12.20 32.80 -7.66
CA ASN A 41 11.16 33.59 -8.31
C ASN A 41 10.22 32.65 -9.07
N GLY A 42 9.21 32.07 -8.40
CA GLY A 42 8.20 31.19 -8.98
C GLY A 42 7.80 30.04 -8.04
N PRO A 43 6.73 29.31 -8.37
CA PRO A 43 6.29 28.19 -7.57
C PRO A 43 7.32 27.05 -7.58
N VAL A 44 7.50 26.44 -6.42
CA VAL A 44 8.26 25.20 -6.30
C VAL A 44 7.47 24.08 -7.01
N THR A 45 8.10 23.38 -7.93
CA THR A 45 7.47 22.22 -8.58
C THR A 45 8.04 20.95 -7.98
N ILE A 46 7.15 20.07 -7.51
CA ILE A 46 7.46 18.71 -7.07
C ILE A 46 6.86 17.69 -8.01
N THR A 47 7.48 16.51 -8.06
CA THR A 47 7.01 15.35 -8.82
C THR A 47 6.47 14.29 -7.86
N PHE A 48 5.30 13.73 -8.18
CA PHE A 48 4.64 12.71 -7.36
C PHE A 48 4.28 11.48 -8.20
N TRP A 49 4.75 10.30 -7.77
CA TRP A 49 4.36 9.01 -8.34
C TRP A 49 3.45 8.24 -7.39
N GLY A 50 2.30 7.78 -7.89
CA GLY A 50 1.35 7.00 -7.11
C GLY A 50 0.35 6.25 -7.98
N TRP A 51 -0.44 5.38 -7.35
CA TRP A 51 -1.44 4.53 -8.04
C TRP A 51 -2.82 4.56 -7.39
N ALA A 52 -2.94 5.13 -6.20
CA ALA A 52 -4.21 5.13 -5.47
C ALA A 52 -5.27 5.92 -6.25
N LYS A 53 -6.48 5.37 -6.32
CA LYS A 53 -7.61 6.03 -7.00
C LYS A 53 -7.88 7.41 -6.42
N GLY A 54 -8.21 8.37 -7.29
CA GLY A 54 -8.41 9.77 -6.92
C GLY A 54 -7.12 10.59 -6.74
N SER A 55 -5.92 10.03 -6.98
CA SER A 55 -4.66 10.78 -6.83
C SER A 55 -4.56 11.96 -7.78
N LYS A 56 -5.03 11.81 -9.02
CA LYS A 56 -5.05 12.94 -9.96
C LYS A 56 -5.97 14.06 -9.50
N ASP A 57 -7.16 13.72 -9.01
CA ASP A 57 -8.14 14.73 -8.53
C ASP A 57 -7.58 15.49 -7.32
N VAL A 58 -6.84 14.80 -6.45
CA VAL A 58 -6.14 15.42 -5.31
C VAL A 58 -5.08 16.39 -5.79
N VAL A 59 -4.26 16.01 -6.77
CA VAL A 59 -3.22 16.89 -7.33
C VAL A 59 -3.84 18.11 -8.00
N ASP A 60 -4.89 17.93 -8.79
CA ASP A 60 -5.59 19.03 -9.47
C ASP A 60 -6.18 20.00 -8.43
N ALA A 61 -6.79 19.50 -7.34
CA ALA A 61 -7.35 20.32 -6.28
C ALA A 61 -6.26 21.08 -5.48
N PHE A 62 -5.14 20.43 -5.21
CA PHE A 62 -3.99 21.07 -4.57
C PHE A 62 -3.43 22.20 -5.43
N ASN A 63 -3.14 21.92 -6.68
CA ASN A 63 -2.58 22.89 -7.62
C ASN A 63 -3.50 24.10 -7.85
N ALA A 64 -4.82 23.88 -7.80
CA ALA A 64 -5.80 24.98 -7.93
C ALA A 64 -5.84 25.89 -6.68
N SER A 65 -5.46 25.38 -5.51
CA SER A 65 -5.53 26.11 -4.23
C SER A 65 -4.18 26.64 -3.73
N HIS A 66 -3.07 26.22 -4.33
CA HIS A 66 -1.72 26.60 -3.95
C HIS A 66 -0.98 27.19 -5.13
N THR A 67 -0.46 28.42 -4.96
CA THR A 67 0.29 29.13 -6.01
C THR A 67 1.80 29.06 -5.82
N ASP A 68 2.26 28.67 -4.64
CA ASP A 68 3.64 28.56 -4.20
C ASP A 68 4.25 27.17 -4.41
N ILE A 69 3.42 26.12 -4.40
CA ILE A 69 3.80 24.73 -4.68
C ILE A 69 2.91 24.18 -5.78
N GLN A 70 3.52 23.58 -6.79
CA GLN A 70 2.82 22.88 -7.86
C GLN A 70 3.30 21.43 -7.95
N VAL A 71 2.37 20.51 -8.17
CA VAL A 71 2.63 19.06 -8.20
C VAL A 71 2.45 18.54 -9.62
N LYS A 72 3.45 17.82 -10.13
CA LYS A 72 3.35 17.01 -11.37
C LYS A 72 3.14 15.56 -10.98
N PHE A 73 1.98 15.03 -11.36
CA PHE A 73 1.59 13.65 -11.05
C PHE A 73 1.89 12.70 -12.21
N GLU A 74 2.42 11.55 -11.88
CA GLU A 74 2.51 10.40 -12.78
C GLU A 74 1.84 9.19 -12.13
N GLU A 75 0.82 8.63 -12.79
CA GLU A 75 0.23 7.36 -12.38
C GLU A 75 1.18 6.23 -12.78
N ILE A 76 1.56 5.41 -11.80
CA ILE A 76 2.42 4.25 -12.00
C ILE A 76 1.65 2.96 -11.68
N PRO A 77 2.10 1.78 -12.09
CA PRO A 77 1.53 0.52 -11.64
C PRO A 77 1.49 0.43 -10.12
N SER A 78 0.53 -0.29 -9.56
CA SER A 78 0.48 -0.52 -8.10
C SER A 78 1.74 -1.24 -7.63
N GLY A 79 2.10 -1.05 -6.37
CA GLY A 79 3.36 -1.45 -5.76
C GLY A 79 3.92 -2.77 -6.26
N THR A 80 3.34 -3.90 -5.87
CA THR A 80 3.78 -5.26 -6.27
C THR A 80 3.55 -5.59 -7.74
N ALA A 81 2.71 -4.84 -8.46
CA ALA A 81 2.49 -4.98 -9.90
C ALA A 81 3.54 -4.24 -10.77
N GLY A 82 4.66 -3.82 -10.16
CA GLY A 82 5.79 -3.19 -10.83
C GLY A 82 6.12 -1.76 -10.35
N GLY A 83 5.25 -1.12 -9.58
CA GLY A 83 5.47 0.24 -9.06
C GLY A 83 6.72 0.34 -8.19
N TYR A 84 6.91 -0.59 -7.26
CA TYR A 84 8.10 -0.61 -6.41
C TYR A 84 9.39 -0.83 -7.18
N ALA A 85 9.38 -1.70 -8.19
CA ALA A 85 10.53 -1.89 -9.07
C ALA A 85 10.87 -0.61 -9.85
N LYS A 86 9.84 0.09 -10.35
CA LYS A 86 10.02 1.39 -11.04
C LYS A 86 10.65 2.44 -10.11
N ILE A 87 10.10 2.60 -8.89
CA ILE A 87 10.63 3.54 -7.89
C ILE A 87 12.09 3.19 -7.53
N SER A 88 12.37 1.91 -7.21
CA SER A 88 13.72 1.46 -6.84
C SER A 88 14.73 1.68 -7.95
N ASN A 89 14.36 1.45 -9.21
CA ASN A 89 15.21 1.68 -10.36
C ASN A 89 15.49 3.18 -10.56
N ALA A 90 14.47 4.03 -10.42
CA ALA A 90 14.61 5.48 -10.51
C ALA A 90 15.53 6.05 -9.41
N VAL A 91 15.37 5.54 -8.16
CA VAL A 91 16.26 5.90 -7.05
C VAL A 91 17.72 5.51 -7.33
N LYS A 92 17.95 4.30 -7.87
CA LYS A 92 19.30 3.84 -8.24
C LYS A 92 19.90 4.67 -9.38
N ALA A 93 19.07 5.12 -10.30
CA ALA A 93 19.48 5.95 -11.43
C ALA A 93 19.62 7.45 -11.10
N GLY A 94 19.25 7.89 -9.90
CA GLY A 94 19.30 9.29 -9.49
C GLY A 94 18.26 10.19 -10.17
N ASN A 95 17.13 9.61 -10.63
CA ASN A 95 16.03 10.32 -11.31
C ASN A 95 14.66 9.99 -10.70
N ALA A 96 14.63 9.62 -9.42
CA ALA A 96 13.40 9.39 -8.70
C ALA A 96 12.56 10.69 -8.55
N PRO A 97 11.23 10.58 -8.48
CA PRO A 97 10.38 11.74 -8.15
C PRO A 97 10.63 12.22 -6.72
N ASP A 98 10.12 13.41 -6.39
CA ASP A 98 10.27 13.96 -5.03
C ASP A 98 9.45 13.18 -4.02
N LEU A 99 8.23 12.81 -4.38
CA LEU A 99 7.27 12.10 -3.52
C LEU A 99 6.80 10.81 -4.19
N VAL A 100 6.67 9.75 -3.40
CA VAL A 100 6.16 8.44 -3.85
C VAL A 100 5.11 7.89 -2.90
N SER A 101 4.12 7.18 -3.46
CA SER A 101 3.25 6.31 -2.68
C SER A 101 4.00 5.04 -2.29
N ILE A 102 3.94 4.66 -1.02
CA ILE A 102 4.47 3.39 -0.52
C ILE A 102 3.48 2.82 0.49
N GLU A 103 3.13 1.56 0.34
CA GLU A 103 2.35 0.85 1.35
C GLU A 103 3.21 0.54 2.58
N TYR A 104 2.59 0.48 3.75
CA TYR A 104 3.30 0.22 5.01
C TYR A 104 4.14 -1.05 4.96
N SER A 105 3.68 -2.08 4.23
CA SER A 105 4.38 -3.36 4.09
C SER A 105 5.74 -3.25 3.42
N SER A 106 5.92 -2.29 2.53
CA SER A 106 7.17 -2.11 1.77
C SER A 106 8.06 -0.99 2.31
N LEU A 107 7.53 -0.14 3.19
CA LEU A 107 8.27 1.00 3.71
C LEU A 107 9.61 0.61 4.39
N PRO A 108 9.67 -0.45 5.25
CA PRO A 108 10.93 -0.84 5.88
C PRO A 108 12.01 -1.26 4.87
N GLU A 109 11.63 -1.85 3.74
CA GLU A 109 12.58 -2.21 2.67
C GLU A 109 13.16 -0.97 1.98
N PHE A 110 12.33 0.02 1.66
CA PHE A 110 12.79 1.29 1.09
C PHE A 110 13.66 2.08 2.06
N VAL A 111 13.34 2.08 3.35
CA VAL A 111 14.16 2.70 4.40
C VAL A 111 15.51 1.99 4.52
N SER A 112 15.52 0.65 4.62
CA SER A 112 16.76 -0.13 4.78
C SER A 112 17.68 -0.06 3.57
N SER A 113 17.13 0.18 2.37
CA SER A 113 17.92 0.41 1.14
C SER A 113 18.44 1.85 1.00
N GLY A 114 18.14 2.73 1.95
CA GLY A 114 18.53 4.15 1.88
C GLY A 114 17.85 4.92 0.75
N ALA A 115 16.66 4.51 0.34
CA ALA A 115 15.94 5.11 -0.77
C ALA A 115 15.13 6.36 -0.39
N LEU A 116 14.93 6.60 0.90
CA LEU A 116 14.04 7.63 1.44
C LEU A 116 14.78 8.61 2.35
N GLN A 117 14.17 9.76 2.59
CA GLN A 117 14.61 10.75 3.57
C GLN A 117 13.84 10.60 4.89
N ASP A 118 14.52 10.89 6.00
CA ASP A 118 13.87 11.15 7.27
C ASP A 118 13.16 12.52 7.18
N ILE A 119 11.85 12.51 7.39
CA ILE A 119 11.00 13.71 7.30
C ILE A 119 10.58 14.26 8.67
N GLY A 120 11.19 13.78 9.77
CA GLY A 120 10.80 14.14 11.13
C GLY A 120 10.97 15.62 11.46
N GLY A 121 11.77 16.37 10.68
CA GLY A 121 11.91 17.81 10.81
C GLY A 121 10.69 18.60 10.32
N GLU A 122 10.10 18.16 9.23
CA GLU A 122 8.92 18.76 8.61
C GLU A 122 7.62 18.15 9.13
N PHE A 123 7.54 16.82 9.24
CA PHE A 123 6.39 16.09 9.76
C PHE A 123 6.45 15.98 11.28
N THR A 124 5.93 16.99 11.95
CA THR A 124 6.08 17.21 13.38
C THR A 124 5.29 16.21 14.26
N GLU A 125 5.57 16.18 15.56
CA GLU A 125 4.77 15.41 16.52
C GLU A 125 3.30 15.88 16.55
N ALA A 126 3.06 17.18 16.41
CA ALA A 126 1.70 17.73 16.37
C ALA A 126 0.92 17.26 15.13
N ASP A 127 1.61 17.01 14.01
CA ASP A 127 0.97 16.48 12.80
C ASP A 127 0.71 14.97 12.93
N ARG A 128 1.66 14.22 13.48
CA ARG A 128 1.48 12.80 13.80
C ARG A 128 0.33 12.54 14.76
N ALA A 129 0.13 13.41 15.76
CA ALA A 129 -0.96 13.31 16.73
C ALA A 129 -2.38 13.40 16.10
N LYS A 130 -2.50 13.92 14.88
CA LYS A 130 -3.77 13.95 14.14
C LYS A 130 -4.16 12.60 13.54
N LEU A 131 -3.22 11.66 13.46
CA LEU A 131 -3.33 10.40 12.75
C LEU A 131 -3.50 9.22 13.72
N LEU A 132 -3.95 8.09 13.19
CA LEU A 132 -4.03 6.86 13.97
C LEU A 132 -2.65 6.43 14.46
N PRO A 133 -2.48 6.15 15.76
CA PRO A 133 -1.20 5.72 16.31
C PRO A 133 -0.58 4.54 15.58
N GLN A 134 -1.38 3.52 15.19
CA GLN A 134 -0.90 2.34 14.48
C GLN A 134 -0.28 2.69 13.10
N THR A 135 -0.87 3.65 12.37
CA THR A 135 -0.31 4.06 11.08
C THR A 135 0.95 4.90 11.24
N VAL A 136 1.03 5.70 12.30
CA VAL A 136 2.25 6.45 12.66
C VAL A 136 3.37 5.49 13.06
N GLU A 137 3.06 4.45 13.85
CA GLU A 137 4.01 3.40 14.24
C GLU A 137 4.59 2.70 13.01
N LEU A 138 3.73 2.32 12.03
CA LEU A 138 4.15 1.67 10.78
C LEU A 138 5.03 2.56 9.88
N THR A 139 5.04 3.89 10.09
CA THR A 139 5.88 4.83 9.34
C THR A 139 7.04 5.39 10.17
N THR A 140 7.18 4.95 11.42
CA THR A 140 8.27 5.35 12.32
C THR A 140 9.22 4.17 12.52
N LEU A 141 10.42 4.26 11.97
CA LEU A 141 11.44 3.22 12.05
C LEU A 141 12.73 3.78 12.60
N GLY A 142 13.29 3.13 13.63
CA GLY A 142 14.52 3.58 14.28
C GLY A 142 14.38 4.99 14.92
N GLY A 143 13.20 5.34 15.43
CA GLY A 143 12.90 6.64 16.01
C GLY A 143 12.77 7.80 15.01
N LYS A 144 12.76 7.51 13.70
CA LYS A 144 12.66 8.48 12.61
C LYS A 144 11.35 8.33 11.86
N SER A 145 10.83 9.45 11.33
CA SER A 145 9.62 9.46 10.49
C SER A 145 10.01 9.39 9.02
N TRP A 146 9.51 8.37 8.31
CA TRP A 146 9.90 8.09 6.93
C TRP A 146 8.81 8.37 5.90
N ALA A 147 7.58 8.51 6.34
CA ALA A 147 6.45 8.80 5.46
C ALA A 147 5.29 9.43 6.23
N VAL A 148 4.45 10.17 5.53
CA VAL A 148 3.18 10.67 6.03
C VAL A 148 2.11 9.61 5.80
N PRO A 149 1.47 9.02 6.84
CA PRO A 149 0.36 8.11 6.70
C PRO A 149 -0.85 8.76 6.05
N PHE A 150 -1.49 8.06 5.12
CA PHE A 150 -2.71 8.55 4.47
C PHE A 150 -3.96 7.82 4.97
N ASP A 151 -4.02 6.51 4.80
CA ASP A 151 -5.20 5.73 5.17
C ASP A 151 -4.83 4.51 6.01
N ALA A 152 -5.78 4.05 6.81
CA ALA A 152 -5.79 2.70 7.31
C ALA A 152 -6.61 1.83 6.37
N ALA A 153 -6.29 0.55 6.32
CA ALA A 153 -6.95 -0.40 5.45
C ALA A 153 -7.49 -1.60 6.23
N PRO A 154 -8.38 -1.38 7.22
CA PRO A 154 -8.98 -2.49 7.96
C PRO A 154 -9.71 -3.41 7.01
N GLN A 155 -9.59 -4.72 7.26
CA GLN A 155 -10.24 -5.73 6.44
C GLN A 155 -11.75 -5.71 6.61
N ALA A 156 -12.47 -6.09 5.55
CA ALA A 156 -13.91 -6.24 5.53
C ALA A 156 -14.33 -7.36 4.56
N PHE A 157 -15.48 -7.97 4.85
CA PHE A 157 -16.10 -8.97 3.98
C PHE A 157 -17.21 -8.32 3.16
N PHE A 158 -17.02 -8.25 1.86
CA PHE A 158 -18.01 -7.79 0.88
C PHE A 158 -18.78 -8.98 0.36
N TYR A 159 -20.11 -8.91 0.30
CA TYR A 159 -20.93 -10.05 -0.16
C TYR A 159 -22.11 -9.60 -0.98
N ARG A 160 -22.54 -10.47 -1.90
CA ARG A 160 -23.74 -10.29 -2.76
C ARG A 160 -24.98 -10.63 -1.96
N LYS A 161 -25.68 -9.62 -1.46
CA LYS A 161 -26.93 -9.76 -0.67
C LYS A 161 -27.97 -10.63 -1.38
N ASP A 162 -28.16 -10.40 -2.67
CA ASP A 162 -29.11 -11.10 -3.49
C ASP A 162 -28.75 -12.59 -3.65
N LEU A 163 -27.46 -12.94 -3.79
CA LEU A 163 -27.02 -14.33 -3.93
C LEU A 163 -26.97 -15.05 -2.59
N PHE A 164 -26.62 -14.36 -1.50
CA PHE A 164 -26.74 -14.91 -0.15
C PHE A 164 -28.20 -15.26 0.16
N ALA A 165 -29.14 -14.37 -0.15
CA ALA A 165 -30.58 -14.66 -0.03
C ALA A 165 -31.03 -15.82 -0.93
N LYS A 166 -30.60 -15.84 -2.21
CA LYS A 166 -30.91 -16.92 -3.17
C LYS A 166 -30.45 -18.29 -2.65
N TYR A 167 -29.23 -18.37 -2.10
CA TYR A 167 -28.68 -19.63 -1.60
C TYR A 167 -29.04 -19.90 -0.12
N LYS A 168 -29.82 -18.99 0.50
CA LYS A 168 -30.27 -19.05 1.92
C LYS A 168 -29.09 -19.11 2.89
N VAL A 169 -27.98 -18.46 2.56
CA VAL A 169 -26.77 -18.42 3.39
C VAL A 169 -26.81 -17.20 4.31
N GLN A 170 -26.50 -17.40 5.57
CA GLN A 170 -26.31 -16.30 6.53
C GLN A 170 -24.91 -15.69 6.35
N VAL A 171 -24.79 -14.39 6.65
CA VAL A 171 -23.48 -13.72 6.65
C VAL A 171 -22.65 -14.28 7.82
N PRO A 172 -21.48 -14.89 7.55
CA PRO A 172 -20.70 -15.53 8.58
C PRO A 172 -20.04 -14.49 9.51
N THR A 173 -20.04 -14.76 10.81
CA THR A 173 -19.37 -13.96 11.83
C THR A 173 -18.10 -14.62 12.35
N THR A 174 -17.95 -15.91 12.12
CA THR A 174 -16.76 -16.69 12.47
C THR A 174 -16.21 -17.44 11.25
N TRP A 175 -14.93 -17.83 11.30
CA TRP A 175 -14.32 -18.61 10.23
C TRP A 175 -14.96 -20.01 10.09
N ASP A 176 -15.45 -20.60 11.19
CA ASP A 176 -16.22 -21.85 11.14
C ASP A 176 -17.55 -21.67 10.41
N GLU A 177 -18.25 -20.56 10.66
CA GLU A 177 -19.47 -20.22 9.91
C GLU A 177 -19.16 -19.90 8.45
N PHE A 178 -18.03 -19.26 8.14
CA PHE A 178 -17.60 -19.00 6.78
C PHE A 178 -17.41 -20.32 5.98
N LYS A 179 -16.77 -21.31 6.59
CA LYS A 179 -16.63 -22.64 5.97
C LYS A 179 -17.98 -23.30 5.71
N LYS A 180 -18.88 -23.31 6.71
CA LYS A 180 -20.25 -23.83 6.57
C LYS A 180 -21.03 -23.11 5.46
N ALA A 181 -20.91 -21.78 5.40
CA ALA A 181 -21.51 -20.97 4.35
C ALA A 181 -20.93 -21.33 2.96
N ALA A 182 -19.63 -21.54 2.85
CA ALA A 182 -18.96 -21.95 1.62
C ALA A 182 -19.44 -23.33 1.13
N GLU A 183 -19.60 -24.29 2.04
CA GLU A 183 -20.15 -25.62 1.76
C GLU A 183 -21.61 -25.51 1.27
N GLN A 184 -22.43 -24.68 1.91
CA GLN A 184 -23.82 -24.45 1.53
C GLN A 184 -23.93 -23.79 0.13
N VAL A 185 -23.09 -22.79 -0.16
CA VAL A 185 -23.02 -22.15 -1.48
C VAL A 185 -22.71 -23.20 -2.57
N LYS A 186 -21.62 -23.98 -2.38
CA LYS A 186 -21.22 -25.02 -3.32
C LYS A 186 -22.28 -26.10 -3.53
N LYS A 187 -23.02 -26.47 -2.45
CA LYS A 187 -24.14 -27.42 -2.52
C LYS A 187 -25.33 -26.86 -3.30
N ALA A 188 -25.62 -25.57 -3.13
CA ALA A 188 -26.74 -24.90 -3.81
C ALA A 188 -26.43 -24.65 -5.30
N ASP A 189 -25.18 -24.36 -5.63
CA ASP A 189 -24.71 -24.16 -7.00
C ASP A 189 -23.24 -24.64 -7.09
N ALA A 190 -23.03 -25.74 -7.82
CA ALA A 190 -21.73 -26.38 -7.97
C ALA A 190 -20.66 -25.46 -8.61
N LYS A 191 -21.07 -24.41 -9.33
CA LYS A 191 -20.17 -23.41 -9.93
C LYS A 191 -19.90 -22.23 -9.02
N ALA A 192 -20.72 -21.99 -8.00
CA ALA A 192 -20.57 -20.84 -7.11
C ALA A 192 -19.56 -21.11 -5.97
N ARG A 193 -18.84 -20.05 -5.58
CA ARG A 193 -17.91 -20.06 -4.45
C ARG A 193 -18.12 -18.80 -3.60
N ILE A 194 -17.92 -18.96 -2.30
CA ILE A 194 -18.13 -17.86 -1.36
C ILE A 194 -17.11 -16.73 -1.56
N ALA A 195 -15.87 -17.05 -1.94
CA ALA A 195 -14.78 -16.09 -2.14
C ALA A 195 -13.71 -16.67 -3.08
N THR A 196 -12.62 -15.90 -3.24
CA THR A 196 -11.43 -16.27 -4.01
C THR A 196 -10.20 -16.29 -3.10
N PHE A 197 -9.35 -17.29 -3.24
CA PHE A 197 -7.97 -17.27 -2.81
C PHE A 197 -7.12 -16.65 -3.93
N PHE A 198 -6.29 -15.65 -3.61
CA PHE A 198 -5.42 -14.94 -4.56
C PHE A 198 -4.01 -15.51 -4.54
N PRO A 199 -3.62 -16.37 -5.51
CA PRO A 199 -2.30 -16.97 -5.52
C PRO A 199 -1.16 -15.99 -5.88
N ASP A 200 -1.50 -14.82 -6.41
CA ASP A 200 -0.56 -13.76 -6.78
C ASP A 200 -0.42 -12.67 -5.72
N ASP A 201 -1.22 -12.70 -4.66
CA ASP A 201 -1.25 -11.69 -3.60
C ASP A 201 -1.06 -12.30 -2.20
N PRO A 202 0.18 -12.50 -1.77
CA PRO A 202 0.48 -12.96 -0.40
C PRO A 202 0.03 -11.98 0.67
N THR A 203 -0.15 -10.68 0.35
CA THR A 203 -0.53 -9.68 1.35
C THR A 203 -1.94 -9.90 1.89
N THR A 204 -2.85 -10.45 1.08
CA THR A 204 -4.18 -10.89 1.53
C THR A 204 -4.05 -11.97 2.60
N PHE A 205 -3.17 -12.96 2.42
CA PHE A 205 -2.90 -14.00 3.42
C PHE A 205 -2.26 -13.40 4.69
N GLN A 206 -1.28 -12.51 4.53
CA GLN A 206 -0.61 -11.84 5.65
C GLN A 206 -1.59 -11.04 6.50
N ALA A 207 -2.53 -10.33 5.89
CA ALA A 207 -3.56 -9.59 6.62
C ALA A 207 -4.48 -10.53 7.43
N MET A 208 -4.78 -11.73 6.93
CA MET A 208 -5.54 -12.74 7.68
C MET A 208 -4.71 -13.38 8.80
N ALA A 209 -3.41 -13.59 8.59
CA ALA A 209 -2.50 -14.02 9.64
C ALA A 209 -2.37 -12.94 10.74
N TRP A 210 -2.25 -11.67 10.35
CA TRP A 210 -2.28 -10.54 11.27
C TRP A 210 -3.57 -10.52 12.11
N GLN A 211 -4.74 -10.65 11.46
CA GLN A 211 -6.02 -10.76 12.16
C GLN A 211 -6.02 -11.88 13.21
N ALA A 212 -5.38 -13.01 12.90
CA ALA A 212 -5.29 -14.16 13.80
C ALA A 212 -4.28 -13.98 14.95
N GLY A 213 -3.54 -12.86 14.98
CA GLY A 213 -2.56 -12.53 16.01
C GLY A 213 -1.12 -12.96 15.70
N ALA A 214 -0.82 -13.26 14.43
CA ALA A 214 0.55 -13.55 13.99
C ALA A 214 1.50 -12.36 14.19
N GLN A 215 2.78 -12.63 14.40
CA GLN A 215 3.84 -11.64 14.59
C GLN A 215 5.09 -12.06 13.80
N TRP A 216 5.15 -11.74 12.52
CA TRP A 216 6.17 -12.23 11.62
C TRP A 216 7.56 -11.63 11.84
N PHE A 217 7.62 -10.37 12.26
CA PHE A 217 8.87 -9.62 12.38
C PHE A 217 8.90 -8.88 13.71
N LYS A 218 10.04 -8.94 14.38
CA LYS A 218 10.32 -8.14 15.57
C LYS A 218 11.80 -7.77 15.59
N ALA A 219 12.11 -6.51 15.83
CA ALA A 219 13.48 -6.06 16.07
C ALA A 219 13.71 -5.96 17.58
N GLU A 220 14.68 -6.70 18.12
CA GLU A 220 15.09 -6.66 19.53
C GLU A 220 16.62 -6.64 19.62
N ASN A 221 17.20 -5.68 20.36
CA ASN A 221 18.64 -5.61 20.65
C ASN A 221 19.52 -5.82 19.40
N ASP A 222 19.29 -5.09 18.32
CA ASP A 222 19.97 -5.21 17.01
C ASP A 222 19.82 -6.58 16.32
N THR A 223 18.84 -7.36 16.70
CA THR A 223 18.55 -8.67 16.11
C THR A 223 17.14 -8.69 15.58
N TRP A 224 16.97 -9.19 14.36
CA TRP A 224 15.67 -9.46 13.79
C TRP A 224 15.20 -10.86 14.22
N LYS A 225 14.07 -10.92 14.91
CA LYS A 225 13.35 -12.17 15.17
C LYS A 225 12.32 -12.36 14.07
N ILE A 226 12.41 -13.49 13.38
CA ILE A 226 11.55 -13.83 12.25
C ILE A 226 10.78 -15.11 12.60
N ASP A 227 9.46 -15.01 12.64
CA ASP A 227 8.58 -16.16 12.83
C ASP A 227 7.34 -16.06 11.91
N THR A 228 7.57 -16.29 10.62
CA THR A 228 6.45 -16.33 9.66
C THR A 228 5.66 -17.63 9.74
N THR A 229 6.10 -18.58 10.56
CA THR A 229 5.50 -19.91 10.73
C THR A 229 4.87 -20.08 12.10
N ASP A 230 4.61 -19.01 12.82
CA ASP A 230 3.99 -19.02 14.14
C ASP A 230 2.64 -19.79 14.17
N ALA A 231 2.14 -20.08 15.37
CA ALA A 231 0.93 -20.86 15.55
C ALA A 231 -0.32 -20.20 14.88
N ALA A 232 -0.39 -18.87 14.88
CA ALA A 232 -1.48 -18.14 14.26
C ALA A 232 -1.42 -18.26 12.74
N THR A 233 -0.25 -18.07 12.15
CA THR A 233 -0.02 -18.27 10.71
C THR A 233 -0.31 -19.69 10.28
N THR A 234 0.18 -20.68 11.02
CA THR A 234 -0.06 -22.11 10.73
C THR A 234 -1.56 -22.47 10.79
N LYS A 235 -2.30 -21.90 11.75
CA LYS A 235 -3.76 -22.06 11.83
C LYS A 235 -4.46 -21.51 10.59
N VAL A 236 -4.10 -20.31 10.16
CA VAL A 236 -4.66 -19.68 8.96
C VAL A 236 -4.31 -20.48 7.71
N ALA A 237 -3.05 -20.92 7.58
CA ALA A 237 -2.59 -21.72 6.44
C ALA A 237 -3.37 -23.05 6.32
N GLY A 238 -3.52 -23.79 7.42
CA GLY A 238 -4.28 -25.04 7.44
C GLY A 238 -5.77 -24.83 7.11
N TYR A 239 -6.37 -23.77 7.62
CA TYR A 239 -7.77 -23.44 7.32
C TYR A 239 -7.98 -23.16 5.82
N TRP A 240 -7.15 -22.31 5.22
CA TRP A 240 -7.26 -21.96 3.80
C TRP A 240 -6.90 -23.12 2.89
N GLN A 241 -5.91 -23.94 3.26
CA GLN A 241 -5.63 -25.19 2.54
C GLN A 241 -6.84 -26.09 2.53
N GLY A 242 -7.51 -26.26 3.67
CA GLY A 242 -8.75 -27.07 3.74
C GLY A 242 -9.88 -26.53 2.85
N LEU A 243 -10.04 -25.20 2.72
CA LEU A 243 -11.01 -24.60 1.79
C LEU A 243 -10.63 -24.88 0.32
N LEU A 244 -9.34 -24.81 -0.01
CA LEU A 244 -8.83 -25.10 -1.35
C LEU A 244 -9.02 -26.56 -1.73
N ASP A 245 -8.65 -27.49 -0.86
CA ASP A 245 -8.75 -28.93 -1.07
C ASP A 245 -10.21 -29.37 -1.24
N ALA A 246 -11.10 -28.77 -0.46
CA ALA A 246 -12.54 -28.99 -0.58
C ALA A 246 -13.18 -28.26 -1.78
N GLY A 247 -12.41 -27.44 -2.50
CA GLY A 247 -12.89 -26.63 -3.64
C GLY A 247 -14.00 -25.66 -3.24
N LEU A 248 -13.88 -25.01 -2.08
CA LEU A 248 -14.87 -24.10 -1.51
C LEU A 248 -14.61 -22.62 -1.90
N VAL A 249 -13.45 -22.34 -2.47
CA VAL A 249 -13.04 -21.02 -2.96
C VAL A 249 -12.50 -21.13 -4.39
N HIS A 250 -12.59 -20.05 -5.16
CA HIS A 250 -11.89 -19.94 -6.45
C HIS A 250 -10.40 -19.65 -6.25
N LYS A 251 -9.59 -19.87 -7.29
CA LYS A 251 -8.17 -19.59 -7.37
C LYS A 251 -7.93 -18.72 -8.61
N ASN A 252 -8.15 -17.42 -8.49
CA ASN A 252 -7.94 -16.46 -9.57
C ASN A 252 -6.90 -15.42 -9.12
N ALA A 253 -6.15 -14.89 -10.07
CA ALA A 253 -5.28 -13.76 -9.78
C ALA A 253 -6.10 -12.53 -9.34
N SER A 254 -5.55 -11.75 -8.44
CA SER A 254 -6.19 -10.57 -7.88
C SER A 254 -6.48 -9.54 -8.98
N PHE A 255 -7.69 -9.00 -8.98
CA PHE A 255 -8.17 -7.98 -9.95
C PHE A 255 -8.05 -8.39 -11.42
N SER A 256 -7.85 -9.68 -11.70
CA SER A 256 -7.80 -10.21 -13.07
C SER A 256 -9.17 -10.15 -13.76
N PRO A 257 -9.20 -10.23 -15.11
CA PRO A 257 -10.45 -10.38 -15.85
C PRO A 257 -11.29 -11.58 -15.41
N GLU A 258 -10.63 -12.69 -15.02
CA GLU A 258 -11.29 -13.91 -14.53
C GLU A 258 -11.95 -13.67 -13.18
N TRP A 259 -11.26 -13.01 -12.24
CA TRP A 259 -11.83 -12.61 -10.95
C TRP A 259 -13.02 -11.66 -11.15
N THR A 260 -12.84 -10.60 -11.92
CA THR A 260 -13.91 -9.64 -12.24
C THR A 260 -15.10 -10.33 -12.92
N GLY A 261 -14.83 -11.20 -13.88
CA GLY A 261 -15.86 -11.99 -14.57
C GLY A 261 -16.63 -12.90 -13.62
N SER A 262 -15.96 -13.53 -12.65
CA SER A 262 -16.58 -14.38 -11.64
C SER A 262 -17.51 -13.62 -10.68
N LEU A 263 -17.15 -12.40 -10.31
CA LEU A 263 -18.04 -11.51 -9.53
C LEU A 263 -19.21 -11.02 -10.37
N LYS A 264 -18.95 -10.67 -11.64
CA LYS A 264 -19.97 -10.16 -12.57
C LYS A 264 -21.05 -11.19 -12.84
N ASN A 265 -20.69 -12.44 -13.10
CA ASN A 265 -21.62 -13.51 -13.40
C ASN A 265 -22.18 -14.22 -12.13
N GLY A 266 -21.69 -13.89 -10.95
CA GLY A 266 -22.15 -14.43 -9.66
C GLY A 266 -21.64 -15.82 -9.33
N THR A 267 -20.57 -16.29 -9.98
CA THR A 267 -19.89 -17.53 -9.57
C THR A 267 -18.95 -17.31 -8.39
N THR A 268 -18.49 -16.08 -8.15
CA THR A 268 -17.92 -15.64 -6.85
C THR A 268 -18.89 -14.67 -6.21
N ILE A 269 -19.34 -14.95 -4.98
CA ILE A 269 -20.41 -14.20 -4.33
C ILE A 269 -19.94 -13.33 -3.16
N GLY A 270 -18.66 -13.35 -2.84
CA GLY A 270 -18.05 -12.51 -1.80
C GLY A 270 -16.59 -12.19 -2.10
N TYR A 271 -16.11 -11.16 -1.42
CA TYR A 271 -14.74 -10.66 -1.52
C TYR A 271 -14.22 -10.31 -0.13
N LEU A 272 -13.14 -10.94 0.27
CA LEU A 272 -12.40 -10.63 1.50
C LEU A 272 -11.36 -9.56 1.13
N GLY A 273 -11.70 -8.32 1.40
CA GLY A 273 -10.89 -7.16 1.02
C GLY A 273 -10.62 -6.25 2.21
N ALA A 274 -10.44 -4.98 1.95
CA ALA A 274 -10.28 -3.94 2.95
C ALA A 274 -11.16 -2.73 2.61
N SER A 275 -11.12 -1.68 3.44
CA SER A 275 -11.94 -0.48 3.27
C SER A 275 -11.89 0.09 1.84
N TRP A 276 -10.72 0.12 1.20
CA TRP A 276 -10.54 0.58 -0.19
C TRP A 276 -11.28 -0.30 -1.22
N GLY A 277 -11.55 -1.56 -0.88
CA GLY A 277 -12.27 -2.51 -1.74
C GLY A 277 -13.69 -2.06 -2.09
N ALA A 278 -14.31 -1.21 -1.26
CA ALA A 278 -15.63 -0.67 -1.54
C ALA A 278 -15.64 0.20 -2.80
N GLY A 279 -14.67 1.08 -2.96
CA GLY A 279 -14.51 1.89 -4.16
C GLY A 279 -14.13 1.06 -5.38
N VAL A 280 -13.27 0.05 -5.20
CA VAL A 280 -12.88 -0.88 -6.27
C VAL A 280 -14.09 -1.62 -6.82
N LEU A 281 -14.93 -2.22 -5.98
CA LEU A 281 -16.15 -2.93 -6.43
C LEU A 281 -17.10 -1.98 -7.15
N LYS A 282 -17.34 -0.79 -6.60
CA LYS A 282 -18.19 0.22 -7.23
C LYS A 282 -17.68 0.64 -8.62
N GLY A 283 -16.37 0.85 -8.75
CA GLY A 283 -15.76 1.25 -10.02
C GLY A 283 -15.68 0.12 -11.04
N THR A 284 -15.53 -1.14 -10.59
CA THR A 284 -15.36 -2.30 -11.46
C THR A 284 -16.68 -2.91 -11.90
N LEU A 285 -17.72 -2.86 -11.06
CA LEU A 285 -19.02 -3.52 -11.26
C LEU A 285 -20.18 -2.54 -11.03
N PRO A 286 -20.22 -1.38 -11.70
CA PRO A 286 -21.24 -0.36 -11.46
C PRO A 286 -22.68 -0.87 -11.67
N GLU A 287 -22.89 -1.86 -12.55
CA GLU A 287 -24.17 -2.50 -12.81
C GLU A 287 -24.71 -3.34 -11.66
N GLN A 288 -23.90 -3.58 -10.63
CA GLN A 288 -24.30 -4.32 -9.43
C GLN A 288 -24.68 -3.40 -8.26
N SER A 289 -24.93 -2.13 -8.53
CA SER A 289 -25.42 -1.19 -7.52
C SER A 289 -26.62 -1.73 -6.74
N GLY A 290 -26.60 -1.57 -5.43
CA GLY A 290 -27.64 -2.06 -4.51
C GLY A 290 -27.54 -3.55 -4.14
N LYS A 291 -26.73 -4.36 -4.85
CA LYS A 291 -26.63 -5.81 -4.63
C LYS A 291 -25.59 -6.23 -3.60
N TRP A 292 -24.64 -5.35 -3.30
CA TRP A 292 -23.55 -5.64 -2.35
C TRP A 292 -23.88 -5.20 -0.93
N GLY A 293 -23.40 -5.96 0.03
CA GLY A 293 -23.33 -5.61 1.44
C GLY A 293 -21.90 -5.71 1.94
N VAL A 294 -21.63 -5.09 3.08
CA VAL A 294 -20.35 -5.17 3.78
C VAL A 294 -20.59 -5.69 5.19
N ALA A 295 -19.74 -6.57 5.65
CA ALA A 295 -19.75 -7.14 7.00
C ALA A 295 -18.34 -7.09 7.61
N PRO A 296 -18.18 -7.17 8.92
CA PRO A 296 -16.89 -7.43 9.54
C PRO A 296 -16.26 -8.70 8.98
N MET A 297 -14.94 -8.80 9.01
CA MET A 297 -14.28 -10.08 8.75
C MET A 297 -14.77 -11.15 9.73
N PRO A 298 -14.93 -12.41 9.28
CA PRO A 298 -15.15 -13.51 10.20
C PRO A 298 -14.03 -13.59 11.24
N SER A 299 -14.33 -13.87 12.48
CA SER A 299 -13.34 -13.96 13.55
C SER A 299 -13.07 -15.41 13.97
N TRP A 300 -11.94 -15.64 14.68
CA TRP A 300 -11.54 -16.98 15.09
C TRP A 300 -12.20 -17.47 16.38
N ASP A 301 -12.60 -16.55 17.24
CA ASP A 301 -13.11 -16.82 18.60
C ASP A 301 -14.43 -16.08 18.92
N GLY A 302 -15.07 -15.51 17.90
CA GLY A 302 -16.30 -14.72 18.04
C GLY A 302 -16.06 -13.27 18.49
N LYS A 303 -14.80 -12.88 18.78
CA LYS A 303 -14.48 -11.48 19.11
C LYS A 303 -14.03 -10.72 17.85
N PRO A 304 -14.42 -9.46 17.71
CA PRO A 304 -13.96 -8.64 16.60
C PRO A 304 -12.44 -8.59 16.53
N ALA A 305 -11.88 -8.93 15.38
CA ALA A 305 -10.46 -8.82 15.07
C ALA A 305 -10.27 -8.49 13.60
N SER A 306 -9.30 -7.65 13.30
CA SER A 306 -8.94 -7.25 11.93
C SER A 306 -7.44 -7.23 11.76
N GLY A 307 -6.98 -7.46 10.55
CA GLY A 307 -5.66 -7.05 10.08
C GLY A 307 -5.80 -5.82 9.18
N MET A 308 -4.67 -5.33 8.67
CA MET A 308 -4.66 -4.34 7.60
C MET A 308 -4.24 -5.02 6.29
N LEU A 309 -4.99 -4.78 5.22
CA LEU A 309 -4.64 -5.20 3.87
C LEU A 309 -4.32 -3.96 3.02
N GLY A 310 -3.02 -3.71 2.81
CA GLY A 310 -2.52 -2.47 2.22
C GLY A 310 -2.46 -1.34 3.25
N GLY A 311 -2.86 -0.17 2.83
CA GLY A 311 -2.69 1.09 3.54
C GLY A 311 -1.50 1.86 2.97
N THR A 312 -1.75 3.13 2.64
CA THR A 312 -0.83 3.96 1.88
C THR A 312 -0.18 5.01 2.76
N SER A 313 1.10 5.24 2.53
CA SER A 313 1.84 6.39 3.02
C SER A 313 2.54 7.12 1.86
N PHE A 314 2.97 8.35 2.10
CA PHE A 314 3.69 9.16 1.15
C PHE A 314 5.09 9.46 1.67
N ALA A 315 6.10 9.04 0.93
CA ALA A 315 7.50 9.13 1.33
C ALA A 315 8.31 10.02 0.37
N VAL A 316 9.23 10.79 0.92
CA VAL A 316 10.16 11.63 0.16
C VAL A 316 11.37 10.79 -0.25
N THR A 317 11.72 10.80 -1.53
CA THR A 317 12.87 10.03 -2.02
C THR A 317 14.20 10.69 -1.62
N LYS A 318 15.27 9.88 -1.51
CA LYS A 318 16.57 10.30 -0.97
C LYS A 318 17.20 11.50 -1.69
N ASP A 319 16.97 11.64 -2.99
CA ASP A 319 17.63 12.64 -3.82
C ASP A 319 16.79 13.91 -4.01
N SER A 320 15.56 13.95 -3.50
CA SER A 320 14.69 15.13 -3.56
C SER A 320 15.36 16.33 -2.88
N LYS A 321 15.29 17.48 -3.53
CA LYS A 321 15.71 18.78 -2.99
C LYS A 321 14.53 19.61 -2.50
N GLN A 322 13.33 19.03 -2.53
CA GLN A 322 12.06 19.71 -2.25
C GLN A 322 11.32 19.04 -1.09
N GLN A 323 12.06 18.58 -0.05
CA GLN A 323 11.48 17.81 1.05
C GLN A 323 10.31 18.54 1.71
N ALA A 324 10.49 19.81 2.10
CA ALA A 324 9.44 20.58 2.77
C ALA A 324 8.17 20.72 1.91
N ALA A 325 8.32 21.03 0.62
CA ALA A 325 7.18 21.13 -0.30
C ALA A 325 6.48 19.75 -0.51
N ALA A 326 7.24 18.68 -0.59
CA ALA A 326 6.72 17.33 -0.72
C ALA A 326 5.94 16.88 0.53
N VAL A 327 6.46 17.19 1.73
CA VAL A 327 5.78 16.91 3.00
C VAL A 327 4.52 17.77 3.13
N THR A 328 4.55 19.07 2.79
CA THR A 328 3.38 19.96 2.78
C THR A 328 2.26 19.36 1.93
N PHE A 329 2.57 18.87 0.72
CA PHE A 329 1.56 18.23 -0.14
C PHE A 329 1.05 16.91 0.45
N ALA A 330 1.94 16.08 0.99
CA ALA A 330 1.56 14.81 1.62
C ALA A 330 0.64 15.02 2.84
N GLU A 331 0.94 16.01 3.68
CA GLU A 331 0.10 16.40 4.81
C GLU A 331 -1.25 16.95 4.35
N TRP A 332 -1.25 17.84 3.35
CA TRP A 332 -2.51 18.36 2.83
C TRP A 332 -3.43 17.23 2.33
N MET A 333 -2.87 16.24 1.61
CA MET A 333 -3.63 15.07 1.16
C MET A 333 -4.21 14.26 2.32
N SER A 334 -3.45 14.15 3.43
CA SER A 334 -3.73 13.20 4.53
C SER A 334 -4.53 13.83 5.67
N THR A 335 -4.41 15.15 5.89
CA THR A 335 -4.89 15.81 7.11
C THR A 335 -5.89 16.94 6.84
N THR A 336 -6.26 17.21 5.58
CA THR A 336 -7.24 18.26 5.27
C THR A 336 -8.55 17.71 4.69
N GLU A 337 -9.64 18.39 4.98
CA GLU A 337 -10.94 18.08 4.37
C GLU A 337 -10.91 18.16 2.85
N ALA A 338 -10.19 19.15 2.31
CA ALA A 338 -10.09 19.37 0.87
C ALA A 338 -9.40 18.20 0.18
N GLY A 339 -8.28 17.71 0.74
CA GLY A 339 -7.55 16.56 0.21
C GLY A 339 -8.38 15.27 0.24
N VAL A 340 -9.04 14.99 1.36
CA VAL A 340 -9.91 13.80 1.48
C VAL A 340 -11.13 13.90 0.56
N LYS A 341 -11.80 15.05 0.47
CA LYS A 341 -12.92 15.27 -0.45
C LYS A 341 -12.50 15.07 -1.90
N ALA A 342 -11.39 15.67 -2.33
CA ALA A 342 -10.89 15.55 -3.69
C ALA A 342 -10.64 14.07 -4.06
N ARG A 343 -10.02 13.28 -3.18
CA ARG A 343 -9.75 11.86 -3.43
C ARG A 343 -11.02 11.04 -3.60
N ILE A 344 -12.05 11.26 -2.78
CA ILE A 344 -13.28 10.46 -2.78
C ILE A 344 -14.26 10.95 -3.86
N ALA A 345 -14.19 12.20 -4.25
CA ALA A 345 -15.06 12.78 -5.29
C ALA A 345 -14.94 12.07 -6.65
N SER A 346 -13.82 11.38 -6.91
CA SER A 346 -13.67 10.50 -8.09
C SER A 346 -14.74 9.40 -8.16
N GLY A 347 -15.40 9.10 -7.04
CA GLY A 347 -16.40 8.02 -6.91
C GLY A 347 -15.84 6.60 -6.90
N THR A 348 -14.54 6.43 -7.14
CA THR A 348 -13.85 5.13 -7.19
C THR A 348 -12.92 4.89 -6.01
N SER A 349 -12.79 5.86 -5.10
CA SER A 349 -12.04 5.74 -3.86
C SER A 349 -12.98 5.64 -2.67
N SER A 350 -12.73 4.69 -1.78
CA SER A 350 -13.34 4.55 -0.45
C SER A 350 -12.28 4.54 0.63
N ALA A 351 -11.26 5.37 0.46
CA ALA A 351 -10.18 5.50 1.43
C ALA A 351 -10.72 5.74 2.84
N PHE A 352 -10.14 5.07 3.82
CA PHE A 352 -10.46 5.24 5.23
C PHE A 352 -9.34 6.04 5.90
N PRO A 353 -9.51 7.37 6.06
CA PRO A 353 -8.44 8.25 6.49
C PRO A 353 -7.79 7.81 7.80
N SER A 354 -6.47 7.87 7.87
CA SER A 354 -5.71 7.73 9.10
C SER A 354 -6.11 8.84 10.09
N ALA A 355 -6.35 10.06 9.61
CA ALA A 355 -6.89 11.16 10.40
C ALA A 355 -8.35 10.90 10.81
N ALA A 356 -8.57 10.49 12.06
CA ALA A 356 -9.90 10.12 12.57
C ALA A 356 -10.93 11.24 12.40
N ALA A 357 -10.53 12.50 12.60
CA ALA A 357 -11.39 13.68 12.42
C ALA A 357 -11.93 13.84 10.99
N LEU A 358 -11.28 13.22 9.98
CA LEU A 358 -11.67 13.31 8.57
C LEU A 358 -12.55 12.14 8.09
N ARG A 359 -12.79 11.12 8.91
CA ARG A 359 -13.65 9.98 8.55
C ARG A 359 -15.10 10.39 8.31
N PRO A 360 -15.70 11.32 9.09
CA PRO A 360 -17.02 11.85 8.75
C PRO A 360 -17.07 12.57 7.40
N VAL A 361 -15.98 13.24 7.02
CA VAL A 361 -15.83 13.90 5.72
C VAL A 361 -15.79 12.85 4.59
N ALA A 362 -14.99 11.80 4.77
CA ALA A 362 -14.90 10.67 3.84
C ALA A 362 -16.25 9.97 3.67
N LYS A 363 -16.93 9.65 4.79
CA LYS A 363 -18.27 9.08 4.79
C LYS A 363 -19.27 9.91 4.00
N LYS A 364 -19.28 11.23 4.21
CA LYS A 364 -20.21 12.15 3.51
C LYS A 364 -19.91 12.26 2.02
N ALA A 365 -18.62 12.16 1.64
CA ALA A 365 -18.20 12.27 0.25
C ALA A 365 -18.42 10.97 -0.55
N PHE A 366 -18.46 9.82 0.12
CA PHE A 366 -18.67 8.52 -0.53
C PHE A 366 -20.15 8.27 -0.80
N ASP A 367 -20.49 7.98 -2.06
CA ASP A 367 -21.85 7.56 -2.41
C ASP A 367 -22.10 6.10 -2.01
N ALA A 368 -22.80 5.91 -0.89
CA ALA A 368 -23.14 4.60 -0.33
C ALA A 368 -24.33 3.91 -1.03
N SER A 369 -24.95 4.51 -2.05
CA SER A 369 -26.09 3.93 -2.79
C SER A 369 -25.75 2.58 -3.41
N TYR A 370 -24.48 2.41 -3.84
CA TYR A 370 -23.96 1.14 -4.33
C TYR A 370 -24.13 -0.02 -3.32
N TYR A 371 -24.07 0.28 -2.05
CA TYR A 371 -24.27 -0.67 -0.94
C TYR A 371 -25.70 -0.63 -0.37
N GLY A 372 -26.64 -0.03 -1.11
CA GLY A 372 -28.04 0.12 -0.67
C GLY A 372 -28.20 1.07 0.50
N GLY A 373 -27.34 2.07 0.62
CA GLY A 373 -27.36 3.06 1.70
C GLY A 373 -26.75 2.56 3.03
N GLN A 374 -26.09 1.40 3.03
CA GLN A 374 -25.40 0.90 4.23
C GLN A 374 -24.30 1.86 4.69
N ASP A 375 -24.22 2.12 5.98
CA ASP A 375 -23.12 2.89 6.57
C ASP A 375 -21.85 2.04 6.68
N ILE A 376 -21.12 1.93 5.56
CA ILE A 376 -19.90 1.14 5.48
C ILE A 376 -18.75 1.78 6.27
N TYR A 377 -18.76 3.11 6.46
CA TYR A 377 -17.72 3.79 7.23
C TYR A 377 -17.81 3.49 8.73
N ALA A 378 -19.02 3.37 9.28
CA ALA A 378 -19.17 2.90 10.66
C ALA A 378 -18.63 1.48 10.86
N LEU A 379 -18.75 0.63 9.83
CA LEU A 379 -18.20 -0.72 9.85
C LEU A 379 -16.66 -0.69 9.76
N PHE A 380 -16.09 0.16 8.89
CA PHE A 380 -14.64 0.34 8.81
C PHE A 380 -14.05 0.93 10.09
N GLU A 381 -14.80 1.81 10.78
CA GLU A 381 -14.41 2.34 12.10
C GLU A 381 -14.28 1.22 13.13
N ALA A 382 -15.31 0.36 13.22
CA ALA A 382 -15.30 -0.78 14.13
C ALA A 382 -14.19 -1.78 13.79
N ALA A 383 -13.96 -2.05 12.49
CA ALA A 383 -12.86 -2.90 12.02
C ALA A 383 -11.49 -2.28 12.33
N GLY A 384 -11.34 -0.97 12.12
CA GLY A 384 -10.12 -0.23 12.44
C GLY A 384 -9.78 -0.27 13.94
N ALA A 385 -10.79 -0.16 14.80
CA ALA A 385 -10.63 -0.27 16.25
C ALA A 385 -10.27 -1.69 16.72
N SER A 386 -10.48 -2.71 15.89
CA SER A 386 -10.20 -4.12 16.18
C SER A 386 -8.95 -4.67 15.49
N ILE A 387 -8.12 -3.80 14.87
CA ILE A 387 -6.84 -4.22 14.30
C ILE A 387 -5.96 -4.81 15.40
N SER A 388 -5.50 -6.04 15.18
CA SER A 388 -4.63 -6.74 16.14
C SER A 388 -3.32 -5.96 16.33
N PRO A 389 -2.87 -5.73 17.57
CA PRO A 389 -1.64 -4.98 17.84
C PRO A 389 -0.38 -5.80 17.51
N ASN A 390 0.78 -5.14 17.59
CA ASN A 390 2.11 -5.76 17.53
C ASN A 390 2.51 -6.38 16.18
N TRP A 391 1.84 -6.04 15.09
CA TRP A 391 2.32 -6.41 13.77
C TRP A 391 3.41 -5.43 13.32
N ALA A 392 4.50 -5.98 12.80
CA ALA A 392 5.56 -5.22 12.15
C ALA A 392 5.88 -5.79 10.78
N TRP A 393 6.33 -4.94 9.88
CA TRP A 393 6.86 -5.32 8.57
C TRP A 393 8.38 -5.38 8.60
N GLY A 394 8.97 -6.32 7.87
CA GLY A 394 10.42 -6.51 7.84
C GLY A 394 11.10 -5.78 6.68
N PRO A 395 12.43 -5.61 6.75
CA PRO A 395 13.21 -4.92 5.72
C PRO A 395 13.43 -5.73 4.44
N THR A 396 12.91 -6.95 4.36
CA THR A 396 13.00 -7.86 3.20
C THR A 396 11.64 -8.40 2.78
N THR A 397 10.57 -7.65 3.07
CA THR A 397 9.19 -8.05 2.75
C THR A 397 9.00 -8.36 1.26
N GLY A 398 9.70 -7.68 0.37
CA GLY A 398 9.69 -7.98 -1.06
C GLY A 398 10.18 -9.39 -1.39
N THR A 399 11.28 -9.84 -0.77
CA THR A 399 11.80 -11.22 -0.91
C THR A 399 10.80 -12.24 -0.36
N THR A 400 10.28 -11.99 0.84
CA THR A 400 9.26 -12.83 1.47
C THR A 400 8.05 -13.00 0.55
N ASN A 401 7.49 -11.89 0.08
CA ASN A 401 6.29 -11.87 -0.76
C ASN A 401 6.52 -12.53 -2.11
N THR A 402 7.66 -12.27 -2.76
CA THR A 402 7.98 -12.90 -4.04
C THR A 402 8.05 -14.42 -3.91
N THR A 403 8.74 -14.91 -2.86
CA THR A 403 8.87 -16.36 -2.62
C THR A 403 7.52 -17.00 -2.32
N ILE A 404 6.71 -16.40 -1.45
CA ILE A 404 5.37 -16.92 -1.13
C ILE A 404 4.48 -16.93 -2.39
N LYS A 405 4.47 -15.85 -3.16
CA LYS A 405 3.71 -15.72 -4.41
C LYS A 405 4.07 -16.82 -5.41
N ASP A 406 5.37 -17.08 -5.62
CA ASP A 406 5.83 -18.11 -6.55
C ASP A 406 5.37 -19.52 -6.11
N HIS A 407 5.28 -19.76 -4.81
CA HIS A 407 4.77 -21.04 -4.27
C HIS A 407 3.24 -21.10 -4.31
N PHE A 408 2.53 -20.02 -3.98
CA PHE A 408 1.07 -19.95 -4.11
C PHE A 408 0.62 -20.20 -5.57
N GLY A 409 1.37 -19.69 -6.55
CA GLY A 409 1.13 -19.98 -7.96
C GLY A 409 1.17 -21.47 -8.29
N LYS A 410 2.02 -22.23 -7.61
CA LYS A 410 2.14 -23.69 -7.77
C LYS A 410 0.96 -24.46 -7.15
N ILE A 411 0.35 -23.96 -6.07
CA ILE A 411 -0.84 -24.54 -5.43
C ILE A 411 -2.00 -24.65 -6.45
N ALA A 412 -2.16 -23.63 -7.29
CA ALA A 412 -3.18 -23.65 -8.35
C ALA A 412 -2.99 -24.80 -9.34
N GLN A 413 -1.77 -25.32 -9.46
CA GLN A 413 -1.35 -26.40 -10.36
C GLN A 413 -1.17 -27.76 -9.66
N GLY A 414 -1.59 -27.88 -8.38
CA GLY A 414 -1.43 -29.10 -7.57
C GLY A 414 -0.05 -29.24 -6.91
N GLY A 415 0.69 -28.15 -6.80
CA GLY A 415 1.99 -28.09 -6.10
C GLY A 415 1.88 -28.07 -4.56
N PRO A 416 3.02 -27.79 -3.86
CA PRO A 416 3.08 -27.75 -2.41
C PRO A 416 2.04 -26.81 -1.80
N GLY A 417 1.60 -27.12 -0.56
CA GLY A 417 0.53 -26.40 0.12
C GLY A 417 0.92 -25.01 0.63
N ILE A 418 -0.06 -24.32 1.23
CA ILE A 418 0.13 -22.97 1.80
C ILE A 418 1.23 -22.97 2.87
N THR A 419 1.25 -23.99 3.75
CA THR A 419 2.28 -24.11 4.83
C THR A 419 3.69 -24.18 4.25
N ASP A 420 3.89 -24.95 3.18
CA ASP A 420 5.20 -25.05 2.52
C ASP A 420 5.60 -23.72 1.86
N ALA A 421 4.63 -23.01 1.28
CA ALA A 421 4.86 -21.70 0.70
C ALA A 421 5.29 -20.67 1.75
N ILE A 422 4.65 -20.67 2.91
CA ILE A 422 5.01 -19.79 4.03
C ILE A 422 6.39 -20.13 4.58
N LYS A 423 6.69 -21.43 4.73
CA LYS A 423 8.02 -21.88 5.16
C LYS A 423 9.11 -21.44 4.16
N ALA A 424 8.87 -21.59 2.87
CA ALA A 424 9.82 -21.14 1.85
C ALA A 424 10.04 -19.63 1.93
N GLY A 425 8.97 -18.83 2.18
CA GLY A 425 9.07 -17.40 2.42
C GLY A 425 9.88 -17.06 3.67
N HIS A 426 9.72 -17.83 4.76
CA HIS A 426 10.53 -17.74 5.97
C HIS A 426 12.01 -17.95 5.66
N ASP A 427 12.35 -19.09 5.06
CA ASP A 427 13.73 -19.48 4.77
C ASP A 427 14.41 -18.42 3.85
N ALA A 428 13.70 -17.91 2.84
CA ALA A 428 14.19 -16.85 1.96
C ALA A 428 14.42 -15.53 2.70
N THR A 429 13.54 -15.19 3.64
CA THR A 429 13.65 -13.98 4.47
C THR A 429 14.88 -14.03 5.35
N VAL A 430 15.09 -15.12 6.08
CA VAL A 430 16.26 -15.34 6.96
C VAL A 430 17.55 -15.30 6.13
N ALA A 431 17.58 -15.98 4.98
CA ALA A 431 18.73 -15.99 4.09
C ALA A 431 19.09 -14.59 3.57
N GLU A 432 18.10 -13.81 3.14
CA GLU A 432 18.34 -12.46 2.62
C GLU A 432 18.81 -11.49 3.71
N LEU A 433 18.25 -11.55 4.92
CA LEU A 433 18.71 -10.75 6.05
C LEU A 433 20.15 -11.10 6.45
N THR A 434 20.47 -12.39 6.53
CA THR A 434 21.82 -12.87 6.80
C THR A 434 22.81 -12.40 5.74
N LYS A 435 22.44 -12.48 4.46
CA LYS A 435 23.25 -12.00 3.34
C LYS A 435 23.50 -10.48 3.40
N ARG A 436 22.57 -9.70 3.93
CA ARG A 436 22.73 -8.27 4.21
C ARG A 436 23.59 -7.99 5.44
N GLY A 437 24.07 -8.99 6.14
CA GLY A 437 24.90 -8.85 7.35
C GLY A 437 24.11 -8.46 8.59
N LEU A 438 22.78 -8.63 8.58
CA LEU A 438 21.94 -8.37 9.74
C LEU A 438 21.93 -9.58 10.67
N LYS A 439 21.86 -9.33 11.98
CA LYS A 439 21.68 -10.40 12.96
C LYS A 439 20.23 -10.90 12.88
N VAL A 440 20.07 -12.20 12.73
CA VAL A 440 18.76 -12.84 12.57
C VAL A 440 18.65 -14.01 13.51
N GLU A 441 17.51 -14.13 14.15
CA GLU A 441 17.03 -15.27 14.92
C GLU A 441 15.68 -15.69 14.31
N GLY A 442 15.59 -16.96 13.81
CA GLY A 442 14.40 -17.47 13.13
C GLY A 442 14.40 -18.97 12.92
#